data_4446ccf016aa2da1defac274ccb249b9
#
_entry.id   4446ccf016aa2da1defac274ccb249b9
#
_cell.length_a   1.000
_cell.length_b   1.000
_cell.length_c   1.000
_cell.angle_alpha   90.00
_cell.angle_beta   90.00
_cell.angle_gamma   90.00
#
_symmetry.space_group_name_H-M   'P 1'
#
loop_
_entity.id
_entity.type
_entity.pdbx_description
1 polymer ?
#
loop_
_entity_poly.entity_id
_entity_poly.type
_entity_poly.pdbx_seq_one_letter_code
_entity_poly.pdbx_strand_id
1 'polypeptide(L)'
;MKKVLYSFLAVLLLLVISTLAMGYKMAKVATVPDYNYGQNYDTAFAMVYRAYPEMKPWYDSLVENGFVRDTFLTNAEGLRLHGILMEHPETDSIPVTSAVMLIHGYCDDAPVMMRYTYCDYEVLHQNVFLPERRWCGKSEGDHITFGHLDCQDMHLWLEMMHDLWQKPIFVHGLSMGATTTMLLSGDSIDDRLKVKGFIEDCGYSTTWDLLAHQIVEDHDLPVFPTLYAASLINRIWHGWWFSDGNAIEQVRKCTRPMLFIHGKDDKLVPFKMVYDVFRAKRGKKTLWEVPDTGHAKSIHKHWNDYCKCVGDFIKDALSNQE
;
A
#
# COMPACT_ATOMS: atom_id res chain seq x y z
N MET A 1 -0.41 17.87 -54.51
CA MET A 1 0.47 17.95 -53.34
C MET A 1 -0.24 18.57 -52.11
N LYS A 2 -0.75 19.82 -52.15
CA LYS A 2 -1.38 20.45 -50.96
C LYS A 2 -2.57 19.65 -50.37
N LYS A 3 -3.48 19.08 -51.19
CA LYS A 3 -4.61 18.25 -50.71
C LYS A 3 -4.13 16.99 -49.98
N VAL A 4 -3.12 16.28 -50.49
CA VAL A 4 -2.54 15.10 -49.86
C VAL A 4 -1.92 15.44 -48.51
N LEU A 5 -1.19 16.59 -48.45
CA LEU A 5 -0.60 17.06 -47.20
C LEU A 5 -1.68 17.37 -46.14
N TYR A 6 -2.75 18.08 -46.55
CA TYR A 6 -3.87 18.38 -45.62
C TYR A 6 -4.58 17.12 -45.16
N SER A 7 -4.81 16.12 -46.02
CA SER A 7 -5.39 14.83 -45.61
C SER A 7 -4.46 14.10 -44.63
N PHE A 8 -3.15 14.08 -44.86
CA PHE A 8 -2.19 13.50 -43.95
C PHE A 8 -2.18 14.19 -42.57
N LEU A 9 -2.16 15.53 -42.55
CA LEU A 9 -2.22 16.30 -41.32
C LEU A 9 -3.52 16.09 -40.56
N ALA A 10 -4.66 15.96 -41.25
CA ALA A 10 -5.95 15.68 -40.64
C ALA A 10 -5.97 14.28 -39.98
N VAL A 11 -5.45 13.27 -40.66
CA VAL A 11 -5.34 11.90 -40.10
C VAL A 11 -4.42 11.90 -38.88
N LEU A 12 -3.26 12.55 -38.97
CA LEU A 12 -2.33 12.67 -37.83
C LEU A 12 -2.98 13.36 -36.63
N LEU A 13 -3.71 14.44 -36.86
CA LEU A 13 -4.45 15.16 -35.82
C LEU A 13 -5.50 14.28 -35.15
N LEU A 14 -6.27 13.50 -35.94
CA LEU A 14 -7.24 12.55 -35.42
C LEU A 14 -6.59 11.46 -34.57
N LEU A 15 -5.44 10.93 -35.00
CA LEU A 15 -4.68 9.95 -34.21
C LEU A 15 -4.20 10.52 -32.87
N VAL A 16 -3.69 11.75 -32.87
CA VAL A 16 -3.26 12.43 -31.64
C VAL A 16 -4.43 12.65 -30.70
N ILE A 17 -5.58 13.15 -31.22
CA ILE A 17 -6.78 13.38 -30.41
C ILE A 17 -7.28 12.03 -29.81
N SER A 18 -7.34 10.97 -30.62
CA SER A 18 -7.79 9.65 -30.17
C SER A 18 -6.86 9.09 -29.08
N THR A 19 -5.54 9.25 -29.25
CA THR A 19 -4.53 8.84 -28.26
C THR A 19 -4.69 9.60 -26.95
N LEU A 20 -4.87 10.93 -27.00
CA LEU A 20 -5.07 11.73 -25.80
C LEU A 20 -6.41 11.41 -25.11
N ALA A 21 -7.47 11.18 -25.86
CA ALA A 21 -8.76 10.77 -25.29
C ALA A 21 -8.66 9.39 -24.60
N MET A 22 -7.95 8.44 -25.19
CA MET A 22 -7.68 7.13 -24.59
C MET A 22 -6.79 7.29 -23.33
N GLY A 23 -5.73 8.08 -23.42
CA GLY A 23 -4.86 8.38 -22.27
C GLY A 23 -5.64 9.01 -21.11
N TYR A 24 -6.53 9.97 -21.40
CA TYR A 24 -7.42 10.57 -20.39
C TYR A 24 -8.29 9.50 -19.70
N LYS A 25 -8.93 8.64 -20.52
CA LYS A 25 -9.76 7.56 -19.96
C LYS A 25 -8.95 6.64 -19.05
N MET A 26 -7.76 6.24 -19.46
CA MET A 26 -6.90 5.35 -18.66
C MET A 26 -6.37 6.03 -17.40
N ALA A 27 -5.93 7.28 -17.48
CA ALA A 27 -5.54 8.05 -16.31
C ALA A 27 -6.70 8.17 -15.30
N LYS A 28 -7.90 8.51 -15.79
CA LYS A 28 -9.10 8.59 -14.93
C LYS A 28 -9.43 7.26 -14.26
N VAL A 29 -9.47 6.17 -15.01
CA VAL A 29 -9.77 4.84 -14.46
C VAL A 29 -8.76 4.44 -13.38
N ALA A 30 -7.49 4.77 -13.57
CA ALA A 30 -6.44 4.44 -12.62
C ALA A 30 -6.49 5.31 -11.35
N THR A 31 -6.66 6.63 -11.50
CA THR A 31 -6.49 7.57 -10.39
C THR A 31 -7.79 8.07 -9.77
N VAL A 32 -8.88 8.08 -10.53
CA VAL A 32 -10.22 8.53 -10.09
C VAL A 32 -11.26 7.50 -10.51
N PRO A 33 -11.19 6.25 -9.99
CA PRO A 33 -12.16 5.21 -10.33
C PRO A 33 -13.57 5.63 -9.93
N ASP A 34 -14.57 5.21 -10.73
CA ASP A 34 -15.98 5.53 -10.47
C ASP A 34 -16.52 4.86 -9.19
N TYR A 35 -15.80 3.88 -8.67
CA TYR A 35 -16.04 3.26 -7.38
C TYR A 35 -14.78 3.35 -6.52
N ASN A 36 -14.92 3.83 -5.32
CA ASN A 36 -13.90 3.76 -4.29
C ASN A 36 -14.54 3.04 -3.09
N TYR A 37 -14.30 1.74 -2.99
CA TYR A 37 -14.84 0.93 -1.88
C TYR A 37 -14.38 1.47 -0.53
N GLY A 38 -13.18 2.05 -0.46
CA GLY A 38 -12.64 2.68 0.72
C GLY A 38 -13.34 3.95 1.18
N GLN A 39 -14.46 4.34 0.57
CA GLN A 39 -15.28 5.46 1.04
C GLN A 39 -16.55 5.03 1.78
N ASN A 40 -16.76 3.74 1.98
CA ASN A 40 -17.95 3.21 2.65
C ASN A 40 -17.59 2.20 3.75
N TYR A 41 -17.27 2.74 4.92
CA TYR A 41 -16.91 1.98 6.12
C TYR A 41 -17.90 0.87 6.49
N ASP A 42 -19.19 1.15 6.44
CA ASP A 42 -20.21 0.17 6.80
C ASP A 42 -20.18 -1.02 5.83
N THR A 43 -19.95 -0.76 4.55
CA THR A 43 -19.80 -1.83 3.55
C THR A 43 -18.52 -2.61 3.77
N ALA A 44 -17.41 -1.97 4.05
CA ALA A 44 -16.13 -2.61 4.32
C ALA A 44 -16.20 -3.52 5.56
N PHE A 45 -16.73 -3.01 6.68
CA PHE A 45 -16.98 -3.83 7.86
C PHE A 45 -17.93 -4.99 7.58
N ALA A 46 -19.04 -4.76 6.87
CA ALA A 46 -19.99 -5.82 6.52
C ALA A 46 -19.34 -6.93 5.67
N MET A 47 -18.46 -6.58 4.74
CA MET A 47 -17.70 -7.56 3.93
C MET A 47 -16.75 -8.39 4.81
N VAL A 48 -16.00 -7.73 5.68
CA VAL A 48 -15.06 -8.41 6.60
C VAL A 48 -15.82 -9.33 7.57
N TYR A 49 -16.87 -8.85 8.20
CA TYR A 49 -17.67 -9.64 9.15
C TYR A 49 -18.43 -10.79 8.50
N ARG A 50 -18.80 -10.65 7.23
CA ARG A 50 -19.35 -11.78 6.46
C ARG A 50 -18.31 -12.86 6.19
N ALA A 51 -17.06 -12.46 5.90
CA ALA A 51 -15.98 -13.40 5.64
C ALA A 51 -15.42 -14.02 6.93
N TYR A 52 -15.42 -13.24 8.02
CA TYR A 52 -14.85 -13.58 9.32
C TYR A 52 -15.80 -13.12 10.44
N PRO A 53 -16.87 -13.88 10.73
CA PRO A 53 -17.89 -13.47 11.72
C PRO A 53 -17.32 -13.21 13.12
N GLU A 54 -16.24 -13.88 13.49
CA GLU A 54 -15.53 -13.71 14.76
C GLU A 54 -14.88 -12.34 14.94
N MET A 55 -14.60 -11.63 13.85
CA MET A 55 -13.97 -10.30 13.90
C MET A 55 -14.90 -9.25 14.49
N LYS A 56 -16.22 -9.39 14.31
CA LYS A 56 -17.16 -8.39 14.82
C LYS A 56 -17.16 -8.33 16.36
N PRO A 57 -17.47 -9.41 17.11
CA PRO A 57 -17.46 -9.37 18.56
C PRO A 57 -16.07 -9.02 19.13
N TRP A 58 -15.01 -9.41 18.46
CA TRP A 58 -13.64 -9.04 18.83
C TRP A 58 -13.45 -7.51 18.75
N TYR A 59 -13.72 -6.92 17.59
CA TYR A 59 -13.53 -5.48 17.36
C TYR A 59 -14.46 -4.64 18.26
N ASP A 60 -15.73 -5.03 18.38
CA ASP A 60 -16.70 -4.35 19.25
C ASP A 60 -16.20 -4.33 20.70
N SER A 61 -15.66 -5.46 21.20
CA SER A 61 -15.08 -5.53 22.55
C SER A 61 -13.90 -4.58 22.72
N LEU A 62 -13.03 -4.44 21.73
CA LEU A 62 -11.91 -3.50 21.81
C LEU A 62 -12.39 -2.03 21.83
N VAL A 63 -13.41 -1.71 21.03
CA VAL A 63 -14.03 -0.38 21.02
C VAL A 63 -14.68 -0.07 22.37
N GLU A 64 -15.47 -0.99 22.92
CA GLU A 64 -16.16 -0.85 24.22
C GLU A 64 -15.17 -0.65 25.38
N ASN A 65 -14.00 -1.29 25.30
CA ASN A 65 -12.96 -1.16 26.33
C ASN A 65 -12.01 0.03 26.07
N GLY A 66 -12.23 0.83 25.03
CA GLY A 66 -11.44 2.03 24.73
C GLY A 66 -10.05 1.77 24.13
N PHE A 67 -9.79 0.56 23.64
CA PHE A 67 -8.52 0.19 22.99
C PHE A 67 -8.44 0.63 21.52
N VAL A 68 -9.56 1.07 20.93
CA VAL A 68 -9.65 1.55 19.55
C VAL A 68 -10.11 3.00 19.55
N ARG A 69 -9.41 3.84 18.78
CA ARG A 69 -9.81 5.24 18.61
C ARG A 69 -9.45 5.79 17.25
N ASP A 70 -10.31 6.63 16.71
CA ASP A 70 -10.01 7.44 15.52
C ASP A 70 -8.97 8.50 15.86
N THR A 71 -8.08 8.79 14.90
CA THR A 71 -7.18 9.93 14.98
C THR A 71 -7.11 10.67 13.65
N PHE A 72 -6.74 11.93 13.69
CA PHE A 72 -6.64 12.77 12.51
C PHE A 72 -5.39 13.63 12.58
N LEU A 73 -4.77 13.87 11.42
CA LEU A 73 -3.74 14.88 11.25
C LEU A 73 -3.98 15.64 9.94
N THR A 74 -3.35 16.80 9.80
CA THR A 74 -3.38 17.57 8.57
C THR A 74 -1.99 17.56 7.95
N ASN A 75 -1.89 17.17 6.69
CA ASN A 75 -0.62 17.13 5.98
C ASN A 75 -0.19 18.52 5.46
N ALA A 76 0.98 18.60 4.85
CA ALA A 76 1.54 19.86 4.34
C ALA A 76 0.70 20.50 3.21
N GLU A 77 -0.14 19.72 2.54
CA GLU A 77 -1.06 20.20 1.50
C GLU A 77 -2.41 20.66 2.06
N GLY A 78 -2.61 20.55 3.38
CA GLY A 78 -3.85 20.92 4.07
C GLY A 78 -4.91 19.83 4.06
N LEU A 79 -4.64 18.62 3.58
CA LEU A 79 -5.55 17.49 3.61
C LEU A 79 -5.67 16.94 5.05
N ARG A 80 -6.89 16.79 5.53
CA ARG A 80 -7.18 16.10 6.79
C ARG A 80 -7.18 14.60 6.56
N LEU A 81 -6.18 13.93 7.11
CA LEU A 81 -5.99 12.49 7.01
C LEU A 81 -6.51 11.81 8.28
N HIS A 82 -7.02 10.60 8.13
CA HIS A 82 -7.57 9.77 9.18
C HIS A 82 -6.74 8.52 9.39
N GLY A 83 -6.79 7.98 10.60
CA GLY A 83 -6.26 6.66 10.92
C GLY A 83 -6.89 6.11 12.20
N ILE A 84 -6.80 4.80 12.39
CA ILE A 84 -7.30 4.08 13.56
C ILE A 84 -6.11 3.64 14.40
N LEU A 85 -6.10 4.06 15.66
CA LEU A 85 -5.17 3.61 16.69
C LEU A 85 -5.78 2.43 17.44
N MET A 86 -5.00 1.36 17.61
CA MET A 86 -5.36 0.19 18.40
C MET A 86 -4.24 -0.08 19.41
N GLU A 87 -4.52 0.18 20.69
CA GLU A 87 -3.56 0.02 21.78
C GLU A 87 -3.77 -1.32 22.47
N HIS A 88 -2.78 -2.19 22.40
CA HIS A 88 -2.84 -3.48 23.10
C HIS A 88 -2.67 -3.27 24.62
N PRO A 89 -3.50 -3.89 25.48
CA PRO A 89 -3.31 -3.82 26.92
C PRO A 89 -1.99 -4.46 27.33
N GLU A 90 -1.08 -3.66 27.87
CA GLU A 90 0.22 -4.13 28.34
C GLU A 90 0.10 -4.67 29.77
N THR A 91 0.57 -5.91 29.98
CA THR A 91 0.63 -6.56 31.30
C THR A 91 2.01 -7.19 31.49
N ASP A 92 2.37 -7.53 32.75
CA ASP A 92 3.64 -8.23 33.04
C ASP A 92 3.78 -9.57 32.30
N SER A 93 2.67 -10.23 31.99
CA SER A 93 2.65 -11.51 31.24
C SER A 93 2.56 -11.35 29.73
N ILE A 94 2.12 -10.19 29.23
CA ILE A 94 1.97 -9.87 27.80
C ILE A 94 2.59 -8.50 27.54
N PRO A 95 3.93 -8.44 27.36
CA PRO A 95 4.58 -7.18 27.05
C PRO A 95 4.34 -6.76 25.60
N VAL A 96 4.02 -5.50 25.39
CA VAL A 96 3.95 -4.88 24.06
C VAL A 96 5.36 -4.44 23.67
N THR A 97 6.02 -5.18 22.78
CA THR A 97 7.43 -4.94 22.43
C THR A 97 7.62 -4.03 21.22
N SER A 98 6.59 -3.83 20.41
CA SER A 98 6.64 -3.04 19.19
C SER A 98 5.26 -2.51 18.78
N ALA A 99 5.26 -1.65 17.78
CA ALA A 99 4.07 -1.17 17.09
C ALA A 99 4.18 -1.43 15.59
N VAL A 100 3.06 -1.58 14.91
CA VAL A 100 3.00 -1.76 13.47
C VAL A 100 2.07 -0.72 12.83
N MET A 101 2.53 -0.14 11.70
CA MET A 101 1.69 0.62 10.78
C MET A 101 1.22 -0.31 9.67
N LEU A 102 -0.09 -0.55 9.57
CA LEU A 102 -0.69 -1.41 8.54
C LEU A 102 -1.30 -0.57 7.43
N ILE A 103 -0.73 -0.61 6.22
CA ILE A 103 -1.14 0.22 5.08
C ILE A 103 -1.95 -0.61 4.10
N HIS A 104 -3.21 -0.22 3.88
CA HIS A 104 -4.19 -0.93 3.03
C HIS A 104 -3.91 -0.83 1.52
N GLY A 105 -4.62 -1.66 0.72
CA GLY A 105 -4.53 -1.76 -0.75
C GLY A 105 -5.27 -0.67 -1.53
N TYR A 106 -5.28 -0.79 -2.87
CA TYR A 106 -5.96 0.11 -3.80
C TYR A 106 -7.47 0.10 -3.59
N CYS A 107 -8.09 1.27 -3.50
CA CYS A 107 -9.53 1.44 -3.23
C CYS A 107 -10.03 0.74 -1.95
N ASP A 108 -9.15 0.43 -1.02
CA ASP A 108 -9.47 -0.14 0.29
C ASP A 108 -9.49 0.95 1.38
N ASP A 109 -9.83 0.53 2.60
CA ASP A 109 -9.81 1.33 3.81
C ASP A 109 -9.24 0.53 5.00
N ALA A 110 -9.19 1.13 6.18
CA ALA A 110 -8.68 0.47 7.38
C ALA A 110 -9.44 -0.82 7.76
N PRO A 111 -10.79 -0.91 7.70
CA PRO A 111 -11.53 -2.14 7.95
C PRO A 111 -11.09 -3.36 7.15
N VAL A 112 -10.68 -3.20 5.90
CA VAL A 112 -10.23 -4.33 5.06
C VAL A 112 -8.97 -4.99 5.63
N MET A 113 -8.16 -4.25 6.39
CA MET A 113 -6.95 -4.76 7.04
C MET A 113 -7.21 -5.57 8.33
N MET A 114 -8.48 -5.78 8.72
CA MET A 114 -8.85 -6.41 10.00
C MET A 114 -8.19 -7.78 10.24
N ARG A 115 -8.02 -8.59 9.18
CA ARG A 115 -7.36 -9.90 9.30
C ARG A 115 -5.88 -9.76 9.63
N TYR A 116 -5.21 -8.79 9.04
CA TYR A 116 -3.82 -8.42 9.33
C TYR A 116 -3.71 -7.84 10.73
N THR A 117 -4.64 -6.96 11.08
CA THR A 117 -4.75 -6.37 12.42
C THR A 117 -4.89 -7.44 13.50
N TYR A 118 -5.70 -8.47 13.27
CA TYR A 118 -5.85 -9.57 14.22
C TYR A 118 -4.53 -10.35 14.40
N CYS A 119 -3.77 -10.55 13.34
CA CYS A 119 -2.44 -11.17 13.43
C CYS A 119 -1.49 -10.32 14.29
N ASP A 120 -1.36 -9.04 13.98
CA ASP A 120 -0.41 -8.17 14.66
C ASP A 120 -0.84 -7.85 16.11
N TYR A 121 -2.13 -7.64 16.32
CA TYR A 121 -2.68 -7.29 17.63
C TYR A 121 -2.81 -8.51 18.55
N GLU A 122 -3.58 -9.55 18.16
CA GLU A 122 -3.89 -10.69 19.03
C GLU A 122 -2.79 -11.76 19.08
N VAL A 123 -2.12 -12.00 17.95
CA VAL A 123 -1.12 -13.09 17.89
C VAL A 123 0.28 -12.57 18.24
N LEU A 124 0.63 -11.37 17.79
CA LEU A 124 1.96 -10.79 17.97
C LEU A 124 2.03 -9.74 19.09
N HIS A 125 0.91 -9.40 19.71
CA HIS A 125 0.78 -8.47 20.85
C HIS A 125 1.45 -7.11 20.59
N GLN A 126 1.14 -6.51 19.44
CA GLN A 126 1.64 -5.20 19.04
C GLN A 126 0.56 -4.12 19.19
N ASN A 127 0.98 -2.87 19.40
CA ASN A 127 0.12 -1.75 19.07
C ASN A 127 -0.02 -1.65 17.55
N VAL A 128 -1.23 -1.40 17.07
CA VAL A 128 -1.52 -1.32 15.63
C VAL A 128 -2.02 0.07 15.27
N PHE A 129 -1.49 0.61 14.19
CA PHE A 129 -1.98 1.82 13.58
C PHE A 129 -2.36 1.56 12.11
N LEU A 130 -3.56 1.95 11.74
CA LEU A 130 -4.16 1.79 10.42
C LEU A 130 -4.34 3.17 9.79
N PRO A 131 -3.36 3.72 9.07
CA PRO A 131 -3.56 4.96 8.33
C PRO A 131 -4.49 4.73 7.16
N GLU A 132 -5.41 5.65 6.93
CA GLU A 132 -6.15 5.75 5.68
C GLU A 132 -5.42 6.71 4.76
N ARG A 133 -5.08 6.19 3.57
CA ARG A 133 -4.39 6.99 2.57
C ARG A 133 -5.28 8.07 2.01
N ARG A 134 -4.69 9.01 1.30
CA ARG A 134 -5.42 10.07 0.60
C ARG A 134 -6.61 9.51 -0.17
N TRP A 135 -7.75 10.16 -0.07
CA TRP A 135 -9.01 9.82 -0.74
C TRP A 135 -9.57 8.42 -0.40
N CYS A 136 -9.17 7.85 0.73
CA CYS A 136 -9.66 6.56 1.24
C CYS A 136 -10.27 6.75 2.63
N GLY A 137 -11.31 5.97 2.94
CA GLY A 137 -11.98 6.01 4.22
C GLY A 137 -12.50 7.40 4.59
N LYS A 138 -12.06 7.92 5.73
CA LYS A 138 -12.39 9.27 6.21
C LYS A 138 -11.30 10.30 5.86
N SER A 139 -10.26 9.92 5.14
CA SER A 139 -9.21 10.82 4.68
C SER A 139 -9.67 11.66 3.49
N GLU A 140 -9.31 12.94 3.50
CA GLU A 140 -9.53 13.84 2.37
C GLU A 140 -8.59 13.51 1.20
N GLY A 141 -8.93 14.06 0.03
CA GLY A 141 -8.23 13.88 -1.23
C GLY A 141 -9.20 13.85 -2.40
N ASP A 142 -8.70 13.68 -3.61
CA ASP A 142 -9.48 13.67 -4.83
C ASP A 142 -9.02 12.62 -5.85
N HIS A 143 -7.91 11.92 -5.57
CA HIS A 143 -7.36 10.89 -6.45
C HIS A 143 -6.43 9.92 -5.71
N ILE A 144 -6.23 8.76 -6.32
CA ILE A 144 -5.30 7.73 -5.85
C ILE A 144 -3.90 8.02 -6.39
N THR A 145 -2.87 7.92 -5.54
CA THR A 145 -1.50 8.31 -5.87
C THR A 145 -0.52 7.15 -6.03
N PHE A 146 -1.02 5.92 -6.03
CA PHE A 146 -0.21 4.69 -6.19
C PHE A 146 0.98 4.60 -5.21
N GLY A 147 0.84 5.17 -4.02
CA GLY A 147 1.87 5.20 -3.01
C GLY A 147 2.84 6.37 -3.12
N HIS A 148 2.91 7.07 -4.27
CA HIS A 148 3.90 8.12 -4.53
C HIS A 148 3.77 9.32 -3.58
N LEU A 149 2.57 9.89 -3.42
CA LEU A 149 2.35 10.96 -2.45
C LEU A 149 1.98 10.40 -1.07
N ASP A 150 1.36 9.21 -1.01
CA ASP A 150 1.00 8.56 0.25
C ASP A 150 2.22 8.33 1.15
N CYS A 151 3.38 7.97 0.59
CA CYS A 151 4.58 7.72 1.39
C CYS A 151 5.05 8.97 2.17
N GLN A 152 4.79 10.17 1.65
CA GLN A 152 5.10 11.42 2.36
C GLN A 152 4.21 11.60 3.60
N ASP A 153 2.94 11.22 3.51
CA ASP A 153 2.01 11.27 4.64
C ASP A 153 2.39 10.24 5.71
N MET A 154 2.98 9.11 5.33
CA MET A 154 3.42 8.08 6.28
C MET A 154 4.51 8.57 7.22
N HIS A 155 5.34 9.55 6.82
CA HIS A 155 6.29 10.18 7.73
C HIS A 155 5.61 10.88 8.91
N LEU A 156 4.51 11.60 8.67
CA LEU A 156 3.73 12.26 9.72
C LEU A 156 3.14 11.24 10.71
N TRP A 157 2.65 10.12 10.18
CA TRP A 157 2.13 9.05 11.00
C TRP A 157 3.21 8.33 11.83
N LEU A 158 4.42 8.16 11.27
CA LEU A 158 5.56 7.62 12.04
C LEU A 158 5.95 8.53 13.20
N GLU A 159 5.97 9.85 13.01
CA GLU A 159 6.19 10.82 14.08
C GLU A 159 5.15 10.66 15.20
N MET A 160 3.86 10.65 14.82
CA MET A 160 2.76 10.48 15.78
C MET A 160 2.87 9.15 16.54
N MET A 161 3.14 8.03 15.85
CA MET A 161 3.30 6.72 16.50
C MET A 161 4.46 6.70 17.46
N HIS A 162 5.58 7.33 17.07
CA HIS A 162 6.76 7.45 17.94
C HIS A 162 6.43 8.25 19.19
N ASP A 163 5.84 9.43 19.04
CA ASP A 163 5.51 10.32 20.17
C ASP A 163 4.53 9.66 21.15
N LEU A 164 3.57 8.89 20.61
CA LEU A 164 2.56 8.22 21.41
C LEU A 164 3.08 6.99 22.16
N TRP A 165 3.84 6.13 21.49
CA TRP A 165 4.15 4.80 22.02
C TRP A 165 5.61 4.59 22.42
N GLN A 166 6.55 5.38 21.90
CA GLN A 166 7.99 5.25 22.16
C GLN A 166 8.56 3.84 21.94
N LYS A 167 7.82 2.98 21.20
CA LYS A 167 8.16 1.59 20.90
C LYS A 167 8.89 1.48 19.54
N PRO A 168 9.63 0.39 19.27
CA PRO A 168 10.06 0.02 17.93
C PRO A 168 8.89 -0.06 16.96
N ILE A 169 9.03 0.48 15.74
CA ILE A 169 7.96 0.52 14.72
C ILE A 169 8.33 -0.37 13.56
N PHE A 170 7.35 -1.16 13.08
CA PHE A 170 7.37 -1.85 11.80
C PHE A 170 6.34 -1.22 10.85
N VAL A 171 6.65 -1.23 9.56
CA VAL A 171 5.69 -0.78 8.52
C VAL A 171 5.34 -1.98 7.67
N HIS A 172 4.06 -2.30 7.59
CA HIS A 172 3.55 -3.48 6.90
C HIS A 172 2.45 -3.04 5.93
N GLY A 173 2.65 -3.27 4.66
CA GLY A 173 1.70 -2.86 3.61
C GLY A 173 1.20 -4.02 2.79
N LEU A 174 -0.05 -3.88 2.29
CA LEU A 174 -0.71 -4.80 1.39
C LEU A 174 -0.88 -4.19 0.00
N SER A 175 -0.44 -4.89 -1.05
CA SER A 175 -0.66 -4.48 -2.45
C SER A 175 -0.14 -3.05 -2.72
N MET A 176 -0.98 -2.08 -3.05
CA MET A 176 -0.56 -0.67 -3.16
C MET A 176 0.02 -0.12 -1.85
N GLY A 177 -0.47 -0.59 -0.68
CA GLY A 177 0.13 -0.29 0.62
C GLY A 177 1.53 -0.88 0.77
N ALA A 178 1.77 -2.07 0.20
CA ALA A 178 3.11 -2.67 0.16
C ALA A 178 4.07 -1.84 -0.70
N THR A 179 3.60 -1.34 -1.83
CA THR A 179 4.39 -0.40 -2.64
C THR A 179 4.64 0.92 -1.91
N THR A 180 3.63 1.45 -1.20
CA THR A 180 3.82 2.63 -0.32
C THR A 180 4.89 2.36 0.74
N THR A 181 4.87 1.17 1.37
CA THR A 181 5.89 0.72 2.33
C THR A 181 7.28 0.66 1.71
N MET A 182 7.39 0.12 0.50
CA MET A 182 8.68 0.07 -0.23
C MET A 182 9.17 1.46 -0.63
N LEU A 183 8.28 2.35 -1.07
CA LEU A 183 8.63 3.75 -1.39
C LEU A 183 9.14 4.48 -0.14
N LEU A 184 8.43 4.39 0.97
CA LEU A 184 8.82 4.96 2.26
C LEU A 184 10.18 4.42 2.73
N SER A 185 10.48 3.14 2.49
CA SER A 185 11.68 2.48 2.99
C SER A 185 12.99 3.07 2.47
N GLY A 186 12.94 3.74 1.32
CA GLY A 186 14.10 4.39 0.70
C GLY A 186 14.31 5.84 1.11
N ASP A 187 13.37 6.40 1.83
CA ASP A 187 13.46 7.77 2.32
C ASP A 187 14.39 7.89 3.55
N SER A 188 14.82 9.11 3.82
CA SER A 188 15.57 9.42 5.03
C SER A 188 14.63 9.45 6.23
N ILE A 189 14.52 8.33 6.94
CA ILE A 189 13.75 8.21 8.18
C ILE A 189 14.69 8.40 9.37
N ASP A 190 14.37 9.36 10.23
CA ASP A 190 15.13 9.64 11.44
C ASP A 190 15.20 8.40 12.35
N ASP A 191 16.39 8.02 12.79
CA ASP A 191 16.62 6.85 13.65
C ASP A 191 15.93 6.95 15.01
N ARG A 192 15.64 8.20 15.49
CA ARG A 192 14.86 8.42 16.72
C ARG A 192 13.47 7.80 16.65
N LEU A 193 12.87 7.69 15.45
CA LEU A 193 11.54 7.10 15.24
C LEU A 193 11.52 5.58 15.43
N LYS A 194 12.69 4.97 15.61
CA LYS A 194 12.83 3.53 15.89
C LYS A 194 12.16 2.61 14.87
N VAL A 195 12.11 3.01 13.59
CA VAL A 195 11.63 2.11 12.53
C VAL A 195 12.63 0.97 12.35
N LYS A 196 12.20 -0.28 12.57
CA LYS A 196 13.06 -1.46 12.65
C LYS A 196 13.02 -2.35 11.43
N GLY A 197 11.97 -2.29 10.65
CA GLY A 197 11.83 -3.11 9.44
C GLY A 197 10.57 -2.81 8.67
N PHE A 198 10.54 -3.35 7.47
CA PHE A 198 9.45 -3.19 6.51
C PHE A 198 8.95 -4.56 6.07
N ILE A 199 7.63 -4.70 5.90
CA ILE A 199 6.96 -5.90 5.42
C ILE A 199 6.11 -5.48 4.23
N GLU A 200 6.38 -6.05 3.08
CA GLU A 200 5.56 -5.86 1.89
C GLU A 200 4.86 -7.17 1.52
N ASP A 201 3.54 -7.14 1.34
CA ASP A 201 2.74 -8.26 0.87
C ASP A 201 2.10 -7.91 -0.48
N CYS A 202 2.54 -8.59 -1.53
CA CYS A 202 2.11 -8.50 -2.92
C CYS A 202 2.17 -7.08 -3.55
N GLY A 203 3.19 -6.30 -3.21
CA GLY A 203 3.44 -5.00 -3.82
C GLY A 203 4.02 -5.10 -5.23
N TYR A 204 3.87 -4.03 -6.01
CA TYR A 204 4.42 -3.93 -7.38
C TYR A 204 5.76 -3.20 -7.42
N SER A 205 6.56 -3.54 -8.43
CA SER A 205 7.91 -3.00 -8.62
C SER A 205 7.94 -1.52 -8.98
N THR A 206 7.06 -1.11 -9.89
CA THR A 206 6.85 0.30 -10.26
C THR A 206 5.39 0.51 -10.64
N THR A 207 4.86 1.74 -10.44
CA THR A 207 3.53 2.09 -10.92
C THR A 207 3.43 1.96 -12.44
N TRP A 208 4.52 2.27 -13.15
CA TRP A 208 4.59 2.13 -14.59
C TRP A 208 4.38 0.68 -15.04
N ASP A 209 5.11 -0.27 -14.45
CA ASP A 209 5.06 -1.68 -14.86
C ASP A 209 3.71 -2.31 -14.50
N LEU A 210 3.13 -1.93 -13.35
CA LEU A 210 1.77 -2.36 -12.98
C LEU A 210 0.75 -1.88 -14.01
N LEU A 211 0.73 -0.59 -14.32
CA LEU A 211 -0.21 -0.02 -15.27
C LEU A 211 0.01 -0.53 -16.70
N ALA A 212 1.27 -0.77 -17.10
CA ALA A 212 1.59 -1.39 -18.37
C ALA A 212 1.01 -2.80 -18.47
N HIS A 213 1.10 -3.60 -17.40
CA HIS A 213 0.49 -4.92 -17.31
C HIS A 213 -1.03 -4.84 -17.42
N GLN A 214 -1.67 -3.99 -16.61
CA GLN A 214 -3.12 -3.85 -16.59
C GLN A 214 -3.71 -3.32 -17.92
N ILE A 215 -3.04 -2.38 -18.59
CA ILE A 215 -3.45 -1.88 -19.91
C ILE A 215 -3.53 -3.01 -20.93
N VAL A 216 -2.60 -3.95 -20.88
CA VAL A 216 -2.58 -5.11 -21.80
C VAL A 216 -3.60 -6.16 -21.37
N GLU A 217 -3.60 -6.59 -20.11
CA GLU A 217 -4.40 -7.72 -19.64
C GLU A 217 -5.89 -7.39 -19.47
N ASP A 218 -6.21 -6.17 -18.97
CA ASP A 218 -7.59 -5.81 -18.65
C ASP A 218 -8.29 -5.03 -19.77
N HIS A 219 -7.53 -4.38 -20.65
CA HIS A 219 -8.09 -3.51 -21.68
C HIS A 219 -7.73 -3.89 -23.12
N ASP A 220 -6.83 -4.88 -23.30
CA ASP A 220 -6.35 -5.33 -24.62
C ASP A 220 -5.81 -4.14 -25.47
N LEU A 221 -5.11 -3.21 -24.81
CA LEU A 221 -4.56 -2.02 -25.43
C LEU A 221 -3.03 -2.07 -25.45
N PRO A 222 -2.38 -1.47 -26.48
CA PRO A 222 -0.93 -1.37 -26.51
C PRO A 222 -0.41 -0.39 -25.47
N VAL A 223 0.71 -0.74 -24.80
CA VAL A 223 1.34 0.15 -23.82
C VAL A 223 1.73 1.50 -24.46
N PHE A 224 2.36 1.46 -25.64
CA PHE A 224 2.60 2.65 -26.46
C PHE A 224 1.53 2.78 -27.53
N PRO A 225 0.89 3.94 -27.69
CA PRO A 225 1.12 5.21 -27.00
C PRO A 225 0.26 5.40 -25.73
N THR A 226 -0.58 4.43 -25.32
CA THR A 226 -1.67 4.58 -24.34
C THR A 226 -1.15 5.03 -22.97
N LEU A 227 -0.21 4.28 -22.38
CA LEU A 227 0.34 4.58 -21.05
C LEU A 227 1.12 5.91 -21.04
N TYR A 228 1.83 6.23 -22.14
CA TYR A 228 2.54 7.49 -22.27
C TYR A 228 1.59 8.68 -22.25
N ALA A 229 0.48 8.60 -23.00
CA ALA A 229 -0.55 9.63 -22.99
C ALA A 229 -1.24 9.73 -21.61
N ALA A 230 -1.54 8.57 -20.97
CA ALA A 230 -2.13 8.55 -19.64
C ALA A 230 -1.20 9.19 -18.60
N SER A 231 0.09 8.86 -18.62
CA SER A 231 1.09 9.45 -17.71
C SER A 231 1.27 10.95 -17.93
N LEU A 232 1.26 11.42 -19.19
CA LEU A 232 1.29 12.84 -19.49
C LEU A 232 0.05 13.57 -18.93
N ILE A 233 -1.12 12.98 -19.10
CA ILE A 233 -2.37 13.56 -18.59
C ILE A 233 -2.37 13.57 -17.07
N ASN A 234 -1.91 12.50 -16.43
CA ASN A 234 -1.75 12.45 -14.98
C ASN A 234 -0.80 13.55 -14.48
N ARG A 235 0.31 13.77 -15.18
CA ARG A 235 1.24 14.86 -14.86
C ARG A 235 0.59 16.24 -14.94
N ILE A 236 -0.23 16.48 -15.97
CA ILE A 236 -0.94 17.75 -16.13
C ILE A 236 -2.03 17.92 -15.07
N TRP A 237 -2.73 16.82 -14.72
CA TRP A 237 -3.90 16.83 -13.86
C TRP A 237 -3.53 16.83 -12.37
N HIS A 238 -2.61 15.91 -11.99
CA HIS A 238 -2.27 15.62 -10.60
C HIS A 238 -0.82 15.99 -10.22
N GLY A 239 0.00 16.45 -11.15
CA GLY A 239 1.33 16.96 -10.85
C GLY A 239 2.46 15.93 -10.76
N TRP A 240 2.22 14.63 -11.01
CA TRP A 240 3.23 13.56 -10.93
C TRP A 240 3.13 12.60 -12.13
N TRP A 241 4.26 11.93 -12.46
CA TRP A 241 4.33 10.96 -13.53
C TRP A 241 4.10 9.54 -12.97
N PHE A 242 3.51 8.63 -13.75
CA PHE A 242 3.43 7.23 -13.32
C PHE A 242 4.80 6.56 -13.11
N SER A 243 5.86 7.09 -13.68
CA SER A 243 7.23 6.66 -13.43
C SER A 243 7.80 7.10 -12.09
N ASP A 244 7.18 8.05 -11.38
CA ASP A 244 7.68 8.55 -10.09
C ASP A 244 7.48 7.51 -8.98
N GLY A 245 6.47 6.62 -9.08
CA GLY A 245 6.27 5.49 -8.18
C GLY A 245 7.21 4.32 -8.49
N ASN A 246 8.50 4.43 -8.12
CA ASN A 246 9.53 3.44 -8.41
C ASN A 246 10.06 2.80 -7.12
N ALA A 247 9.44 1.66 -6.72
CA ALA A 247 9.84 0.93 -5.53
C ALA A 247 11.23 0.27 -5.68
N ILE A 248 11.65 -0.12 -6.89
CA ILE A 248 12.99 -0.71 -7.13
C ILE A 248 14.10 0.26 -6.68
N GLU A 249 13.96 1.54 -7.03
CA GLU A 249 14.96 2.54 -6.64
C GLU A 249 14.95 2.81 -5.14
N GLN A 250 13.78 2.81 -4.51
CA GLN A 250 13.68 3.09 -3.10
C GLN A 250 14.16 1.94 -2.22
N VAL A 251 13.78 0.70 -2.52
CA VAL A 251 14.29 -0.46 -1.75
C VAL A 251 15.80 -0.64 -1.88
N ARG A 252 16.41 -0.18 -2.98
CA ARG A 252 17.87 -0.18 -3.16
C ARG A 252 18.58 0.71 -2.14
N LYS A 253 17.93 1.80 -1.70
CA LYS A 253 18.45 2.74 -0.69
C LYS A 253 18.17 2.26 0.74
N CYS A 254 17.17 1.40 0.93
CA CYS A 254 16.75 0.92 2.23
C CYS A 254 17.85 0.14 2.94
N THR A 255 18.24 0.56 4.13
CA THR A 255 19.25 -0.11 4.97
C THR A 255 18.63 -1.06 5.99
N ARG A 256 17.37 -0.84 6.39
CA ARG A 256 16.65 -1.63 7.39
C ARG A 256 16.21 -2.99 6.82
N PRO A 257 16.03 -4.02 7.66
CA PRO A 257 15.52 -5.33 7.23
C PRO A 257 14.19 -5.21 6.48
N MET A 258 13.95 -6.10 5.52
CA MET A 258 12.70 -6.15 4.77
C MET A 258 12.24 -7.59 4.52
N LEU A 259 10.98 -7.86 4.80
CA LEU A 259 10.28 -9.10 4.45
C LEU A 259 9.42 -8.85 3.21
N PHE A 260 9.56 -9.72 2.23
CA PHE A 260 8.78 -9.77 0.99
C PHE A 260 7.89 -10.99 1.02
N ILE A 261 6.59 -10.80 0.81
CA ILE A 261 5.58 -11.88 0.75
C ILE A 261 4.84 -11.74 -0.58
N HIS A 262 4.73 -12.84 -1.36
CA HIS A 262 4.00 -12.74 -2.63
C HIS A 262 3.43 -14.09 -3.04
N GLY A 263 2.17 -14.11 -3.45
CA GLY A 263 1.50 -15.29 -3.97
C GLY A 263 2.00 -15.66 -5.37
N LYS A 264 2.35 -16.92 -5.60
CA LYS A 264 2.93 -17.37 -6.89
C LYS A 264 1.94 -17.30 -8.06
N ASP A 265 0.63 -17.35 -7.76
CA ASP A 265 -0.44 -17.29 -8.76
C ASP A 265 -1.07 -15.89 -8.86
N ASP A 266 -0.35 -14.87 -8.39
CA ASP A 266 -0.81 -13.48 -8.48
C ASP A 266 -0.78 -13.02 -9.94
N LYS A 267 -1.99 -12.71 -10.46
CA LYS A 267 -2.19 -12.21 -11.82
C LYS A 267 -2.44 -10.70 -11.87
N LEU A 268 -2.85 -10.11 -10.75
CA LEU A 268 -3.11 -8.67 -10.66
C LEU A 268 -1.79 -7.90 -10.56
N VAL A 269 -0.93 -8.32 -9.62
CA VAL A 269 0.46 -7.88 -9.53
C VAL A 269 1.33 -9.08 -9.87
N PRO A 270 1.85 -9.18 -11.09
CA PRO A 270 2.59 -10.36 -11.53
C PRO A 270 3.71 -10.75 -10.58
N PHE A 271 3.74 -12.02 -10.18
CA PHE A 271 4.71 -12.56 -9.23
C PHE A 271 6.16 -12.19 -9.54
N LYS A 272 6.52 -12.06 -10.83
CA LYS A 272 7.87 -11.63 -11.25
C LYS A 272 8.31 -10.30 -10.63
N MET A 273 7.35 -9.40 -10.30
CA MET A 273 7.66 -8.07 -9.78
C MET A 273 8.31 -8.12 -8.40
N VAL A 274 7.99 -9.13 -7.56
CA VAL A 274 8.67 -9.28 -6.27
C VAL A 274 10.16 -9.56 -6.43
N TYR A 275 10.56 -10.27 -7.47
CA TYR A 275 11.99 -10.52 -7.72
C TYR A 275 12.76 -9.25 -8.09
N ASP A 276 12.12 -8.31 -8.77
CA ASP A 276 12.77 -7.06 -9.16
C ASP A 276 13.10 -6.21 -7.92
N VAL A 277 12.15 -6.06 -7.00
CA VAL A 277 12.36 -5.34 -5.75
C VAL A 277 13.25 -6.14 -4.79
N PHE A 278 13.07 -7.45 -4.68
CA PHE A 278 13.91 -8.31 -3.84
C PHE A 278 15.38 -8.28 -4.27
N ARG A 279 15.67 -8.36 -5.57
CA ARG A 279 17.04 -8.27 -6.09
C ARG A 279 17.66 -6.90 -5.85
N ALA A 280 16.88 -5.82 -5.97
CA ALA A 280 17.33 -4.46 -5.76
C ALA A 280 17.68 -4.17 -4.29
N LYS A 281 16.93 -4.75 -3.34
CA LYS A 281 17.15 -4.58 -1.90
C LYS A 281 18.52 -5.08 -1.48
N ARG A 282 19.29 -4.21 -0.83
CA ARG A 282 20.58 -4.51 -0.21
C ARG A 282 20.40 -4.84 1.27
N GLY A 283 21.38 -5.56 1.86
CA GLY A 283 21.35 -5.94 3.27
C GLY A 283 20.30 -7.00 3.59
N LYS A 284 19.83 -7.01 4.84
CA LYS A 284 18.97 -8.08 5.38
C LYS A 284 17.60 -8.07 4.69
N LYS A 285 17.26 -9.21 4.10
CA LYS A 285 16.00 -9.42 3.38
C LYS A 285 15.57 -10.88 3.42
N THR A 286 14.28 -11.11 3.47
CA THR A 286 13.67 -12.44 3.42
C THR A 286 12.58 -12.43 2.37
N LEU A 287 12.43 -13.49 1.59
CA LEU A 287 11.34 -13.67 0.62
C LEU A 287 10.56 -14.93 0.99
N TRP A 288 9.26 -14.78 1.13
CA TRP A 288 8.33 -15.88 1.21
C TRP A 288 7.48 -15.94 -0.07
N GLU A 289 7.79 -16.91 -0.92
CA GLU A 289 7.03 -17.25 -2.13
C GLU A 289 5.86 -18.14 -1.71
N VAL A 290 4.64 -17.58 -1.70
CA VAL A 290 3.46 -18.30 -1.19
C VAL A 290 2.87 -19.18 -2.29
N PRO A 291 2.91 -20.53 -2.17
CA PRO A 291 2.43 -21.42 -3.22
C PRO A 291 0.89 -21.33 -3.36
N ASP A 292 0.39 -21.66 -4.56
CA ASP A 292 -1.04 -21.76 -4.89
C ASP A 292 -1.87 -20.56 -4.42
N THR A 293 -1.29 -19.36 -4.44
CA THR A 293 -1.88 -18.19 -3.83
C THR A 293 -1.89 -17.02 -4.81
N GLY A 294 -3.07 -16.44 -5.02
CA GLY A 294 -3.29 -15.25 -5.82
C GLY A 294 -3.13 -13.96 -5.01
N HIS A 295 -3.47 -12.81 -5.64
CA HIS A 295 -3.30 -11.48 -5.08
C HIS A 295 -3.99 -11.31 -3.72
N ALA A 296 -3.27 -10.78 -2.73
CA ALA A 296 -3.77 -10.47 -1.38
C ALA A 296 -4.43 -11.67 -0.66
N LYS A 297 -4.00 -12.91 -0.96
CA LYS A 297 -4.58 -14.13 -0.36
C LYS A 297 -3.65 -14.87 0.59
N SER A 298 -2.41 -14.40 0.80
CA SER A 298 -1.40 -15.05 1.62
C SER A 298 -1.90 -15.33 3.05
N ILE A 299 -2.34 -14.32 3.75
CA ILE A 299 -2.87 -14.42 5.13
C ILE A 299 -4.17 -15.24 5.20
N HIS A 300 -4.99 -15.21 4.15
CA HIS A 300 -6.28 -15.89 4.12
C HIS A 300 -6.15 -17.39 3.94
N LYS A 301 -5.17 -17.84 3.13
CA LYS A 301 -4.92 -19.24 2.84
C LYS A 301 -3.95 -19.92 3.82
N HIS A 302 -2.97 -19.17 4.31
CA HIS A 302 -1.84 -19.69 5.08
C HIS A 302 -1.70 -18.97 6.43
N TRP A 303 -2.81 -18.86 7.18
CA TRP A 303 -2.90 -18.10 8.42
C TRP A 303 -1.74 -18.35 9.40
N ASN A 304 -1.51 -19.61 9.78
CA ASN A 304 -0.48 -19.94 10.77
C ASN A 304 0.94 -19.64 10.28
N ASP A 305 1.21 -19.95 9.00
CA ASP A 305 2.52 -19.71 8.39
C ASP A 305 2.75 -18.20 8.21
N TYR A 306 1.68 -17.45 7.92
CA TYR A 306 1.73 -16.00 7.77
C TYR A 306 2.10 -15.32 9.10
N CYS A 307 1.34 -15.57 10.15
CA CYS A 307 1.61 -15.00 11.47
C CYS A 307 2.98 -15.43 12.00
N LYS A 308 3.39 -16.67 11.74
CA LYS A 308 4.72 -17.16 12.10
C LYS A 308 5.82 -16.42 11.32
N CYS A 309 5.68 -16.28 10.01
CA CYS A 309 6.66 -15.61 9.15
C CYS A 309 6.86 -14.13 9.55
N VAL A 310 5.76 -13.42 9.77
CA VAL A 310 5.78 -12.01 10.24
C VAL A 310 6.39 -11.92 11.64
N GLY A 311 5.96 -12.79 12.57
CA GLY A 311 6.47 -12.81 13.94
C GLY A 311 7.96 -13.14 14.03
N ASP A 312 8.44 -14.12 13.26
CA ASP A 312 9.87 -14.47 13.19
C ASP A 312 10.70 -13.31 12.64
N PHE A 313 10.20 -12.62 11.60
CA PHE A 313 10.87 -11.45 11.04
C PHE A 313 10.98 -10.30 12.07
N ILE A 314 9.89 -9.99 12.78
CA ILE A 314 9.85 -8.94 13.81
C ILE A 314 10.83 -9.27 14.93
N LYS A 315 10.77 -10.51 15.46
CA LYS A 315 11.66 -10.98 16.52
C LYS A 315 13.13 -10.89 16.12
N ASP A 316 13.46 -11.31 14.90
CA ASP A 316 14.82 -11.25 14.36
C ASP A 316 15.31 -9.81 14.13
N ALA A 317 14.43 -8.89 13.73
CA ALA A 317 14.77 -7.48 13.56
C ALA A 317 14.96 -6.76 14.91
N LEU A 318 14.28 -7.18 15.99
CA LEU A 318 14.44 -6.64 17.32
C LEU A 318 15.71 -7.16 18.01
N SER A 319 16.08 -8.44 17.80
CA SER A 319 17.23 -9.07 18.46
C SER A 319 18.61 -8.69 17.91
N ASN A 320 18.71 -8.20 16.67
CA ASN A 320 19.98 -7.89 16.00
C ASN A 320 20.44 -6.43 16.20
N GLN A 321 20.13 -5.80 17.33
CA GLN A 321 20.44 -4.39 17.62
C GLN A 321 21.32 -4.20 18.88
N GLU A 322 22.00 -5.26 19.33
CA GLU A 322 23.08 -5.18 20.32
C GLU A 322 24.44 -4.97 19.68
#